data_d49fa6d43b15ccf90828bc974d6842b3
#
_entry.id   d49fa6d43b15ccf90828bc974d6842b3
#
_cell.length_a   1.000
_cell.length_b   1.000
_cell.length_c   1.000
_cell.angle_alpha   90.00
_cell.angle_beta   90.00
_cell.angle_gamma   90.00
#
_symmetry.space_group_name_H-M   'P 1'
#
loop_
_entity.id
_entity.type
_entity.pdbx_description
1 polymer ?
#
loop_
_entity_poly.entity_id
_entity_poly.type
_entity_poly.pdbx_seq_one_letter_code
_entity_poly.pdbx_strand_id
1 'polypeptide(L)'
;MIQPKHFTIEEAKRIGESLGINWNKFDVEQFRMGLDVELEHGERDPSTNVTQDDEVLTGKIALAHLNEFPDYYTRLQKMESEAEKSASN
;
A
#
# COMPACT_ATOMS: atom_id res chain seq x y z
N MET A 1 -1.48 0.26 -23.09
CA MET A 1 -0.94 0.72 -21.79
C MET A 1 -1.51 -0.16 -20.68
N ILE A 2 -0.62 -0.68 -19.83
CA ILE A 2 -1.04 -1.54 -18.74
C ILE A 2 -1.54 -0.68 -17.58
N GLN A 3 -2.76 -0.94 -17.11
CA GLN A 3 -3.31 -0.26 -15.96
C GLN A 3 -2.66 -0.81 -14.68
N PRO A 4 -2.36 0.05 -13.69
CA PRO A 4 -1.90 -0.44 -12.39
C PRO A 4 -2.97 -1.35 -11.78
N LYS A 5 -2.52 -2.39 -11.09
CA LYS A 5 -3.46 -3.25 -10.37
C LYS A 5 -4.03 -2.52 -9.16
N HIS A 6 -5.34 -2.60 -9.00
CA HIS A 6 -6.02 -2.12 -7.80
C HIS A 6 -6.60 -3.30 -7.06
N PHE A 7 -6.22 -3.46 -5.80
CA PHE A 7 -6.74 -4.52 -4.97
C PHE A 7 -8.16 -4.22 -4.52
N THR A 8 -8.99 -5.27 -4.46
CA THR A 8 -10.33 -5.14 -3.89
C THR A 8 -10.26 -5.29 -2.37
N ILE A 9 -11.34 -4.90 -1.69
CA ILE A 9 -11.45 -5.10 -0.23
C ILE A 9 -11.35 -6.58 0.13
N GLU A 10 -11.99 -7.45 -0.67
CA GLU A 10 -11.93 -8.90 -0.43
C GLU A 10 -10.52 -9.45 -0.56
N GLU A 11 -9.79 -9.01 -1.58
CA GLU A 11 -8.40 -9.41 -1.75
C GLU A 11 -7.54 -8.93 -0.57
N ALA A 12 -7.73 -7.67 -0.15
CA ALA A 12 -6.99 -7.11 0.98
C ALA A 12 -7.28 -7.89 2.27
N LYS A 13 -8.54 -8.24 2.50
CA LYS A 13 -8.91 -9.05 3.68
C LYS A 13 -8.23 -10.41 3.64
N ARG A 14 -8.27 -11.07 2.49
CA ARG A 14 -7.65 -12.40 2.32
C ARG A 14 -6.16 -12.35 2.62
N ILE A 15 -5.47 -11.38 2.03
CA ILE A 15 -4.03 -11.21 2.23
C ILE A 15 -3.74 -10.86 3.68
N GLY A 16 -4.50 -9.93 4.25
CA GLY A 16 -4.31 -9.51 5.63
C GLY A 16 -4.56 -10.62 6.64
N GLU A 17 -5.58 -11.44 6.39
CA GLU A 17 -5.87 -12.58 7.26
C GLU A 17 -4.74 -13.61 7.22
N SER A 18 -4.14 -13.81 6.05
CA SER A 18 -2.99 -14.71 5.93
C SER A 18 -1.79 -14.20 6.71
N LEU A 19 -1.71 -12.90 6.94
CA LEU A 19 -0.64 -12.26 7.73
C LEU A 19 -1.00 -12.12 9.22
N GLY A 20 -2.20 -12.53 9.62
CA GLY A 20 -2.65 -12.41 11.00
C GLY A 20 -2.99 -11.00 11.42
N ILE A 21 -3.40 -10.15 10.49
CA ILE A 21 -3.72 -8.75 10.80
C ILE A 21 -4.95 -8.65 11.68
N ASN A 22 -4.86 -7.80 12.71
CA ASN A 22 -5.96 -7.43 13.56
C ASN A 22 -6.57 -6.12 13.04
N TRP A 23 -7.79 -6.20 12.48
CA TRP A 23 -8.46 -5.04 11.89
C TRP A 23 -8.93 -4.00 12.92
N ASN A 24 -8.69 -4.25 14.20
CA ASN A 24 -8.97 -3.25 15.24
C ASN A 24 -7.88 -2.18 15.32
N LYS A 25 -6.69 -2.46 14.77
CA LYS A 25 -5.57 -1.51 14.78
C LYS A 25 -5.66 -0.49 13.66
N PHE A 26 -6.16 -0.91 12.51
CA PHE A 26 -6.34 -0.03 11.36
C PHE A 26 -7.38 -0.65 10.42
N ASP A 27 -7.94 0.21 9.57
CA ASP A 27 -9.01 -0.17 8.66
C ASP A 27 -8.47 -1.01 7.51
N VAL A 28 -9.28 -1.95 7.04
CA VAL A 28 -8.94 -2.77 5.87
C VAL A 28 -8.71 -1.89 4.63
N GLU A 29 -9.40 -0.75 4.53
CA GLU A 29 -9.20 0.18 3.41
C GLU A 29 -7.77 0.75 3.42
N GLN A 30 -7.22 1.05 4.59
CA GLN A 30 -5.83 1.49 4.69
C GLN A 30 -4.88 0.40 4.17
N PHE A 31 -5.15 -0.85 4.51
CA PHE A 31 -4.33 -1.95 4.04
C PHE A 31 -4.46 -2.13 2.52
N ARG A 32 -5.68 -2.01 2.00
CA ARG A 32 -5.93 -2.08 0.56
C ARG A 32 -5.15 -0.98 -0.19
N MET A 33 -5.21 0.26 0.30
CA MET A 33 -4.44 1.37 -0.25
C MET A 33 -2.94 1.06 -0.22
N GLY A 34 -2.49 0.47 0.90
CA GLY A 34 -1.09 0.10 1.06
C GLY A 34 -0.65 -0.94 0.04
N LEU A 35 -1.48 -1.94 -0.21
CA LEU A 35 -1.17 -2.95 -1.22
C LEU A 35 -0.97 -2.32 -2.60
N ASP A 36 -1.87 -1.40 -2.98
CA ASP A 36 -1.78 -0.71 -4.26
C ASP A 36 -0.48 0.10 -4.37
N VAL A 37 -0.16 0.87 -3.32
CA VAL A 37 1.01 1.75 -3.31
C VAL A 37 2.30 0.95 -3.35
N GLU A 38 2.41 -0.08 -2.51
CA GLU A 38 3.66 -0.84 -2.43
C GLU A 38 3.90 -1.67 -3.67
N LEU A 39 2.85 -2.22 -4.28
CA LEU A 39 3.00 -2.96 -5.53
C LEU A 39 3.47 -2.02 -6.65
N GLU A 40 2.86 -0.85 -6.75
CA GLU A 40 3.25 0.14 -7.75
C GLU A 40 4.70 0.57 -7.59
N HIS A 41 5.15 0.83 -6.36
CA HIS A 41 6.54 1.20 -6.09
C HIS A 41 7.50 0.09 -6.54
N GLY A 42 7.16 -1.16 -6.26
CA GLY A 42 7.99 -2.29 -6.68
C GLY A 42 8.09 -2.40 -8.18
N GLU A 43 6.97 -2.24 -8.88
CA GLU A 43 6.92 -2.37 -10.33
C GLU A 43 7.66 -1.24 -11.06
N ARG A 44 7.72 -0.05 -10.47
CA ARG A 44 8.37 1.11 -11.09
C ARG A 44 9.86 0.96 -11.27
N ASP A 45 10.52 0.30 -10.33
CA ASP A 45 11.98 0.24 -10.32
C ASP A 45 12.43 -1.16 -9.92
N PRO A 46 12.91 -1.95 -10.87
CA PRO A 46 13.39 -3.30 -10.57
C PRO A 46 14.49 -3.34 -9.50
N SER A 47 15.29 -2.26 -9.39
CA SER A 47 16.37 -2.24 -8.41
C SER A 47 15.86 -2.09 -6.98
N THR A 48 14.63 -1.60 -6.79
CA THR A 48 14.01 -1.44 -5.49
C THR A 48 12.82 -2.37 -5.27
N ASN A 49 12.58 -3.28 -6.22
CA ASN A 49 11.46 -4.22 -6.13
C ASN A 49 11.84 -5.40 -5.23
N VAL A 50 11.70 -5.20 -3.93
CA VAL A 50 12.04 -6.22 -2.93
C VAL A 50 10.96 -7.30 -2.81
N THR A 51 9.75 -7.05 -3.31
CA THR A 51 8.63 -7.99 -3.22
C THR A 51 8.55 -8.92 -4.42
N GLN A 52 9.16 -8.54 -5.54
CA GLN A 52 9.05 -9.24 -6.82
C GLN A 52 7.57 -9.48 -7.19
N ASP A 53 6.73 -8.50 -6.85
CA ASP A 53 5.29 -8.49 -7.11
C ASP A 53 4.50 -9.58 -6.36
N ASP A 54 5.09 -10.20 -5.35
CA ASP A 54 4.41 -11.17 -4.49
C ASP A 54 3.43 -10.45 -3.57
N GLU A 55 2.17 -10.88 -3.57
CA GLU A 55 1.11 -10.25 -2.78
C GLU A 55 1.37 -10.28 -1.28
N VAL A 56 1.90 -11.40 -0.77
CA VAL A 56 2.15 -11.54 0.67
C VAL A 56 3.31 -10.64 1.10
N LEU A 57 4.39 -10.61 0.32
CA LEU A 57 5.52 -9.73 0.62
C LEU A 57 5.12 -8.26 0.50
N THR A 58 4.31 -7.92 -0.50
CA THR A 58 3.74 -6.57 -0.65
C THR A 58 2.92 -6.21 0.60
N GLY A 59 2.10 -7.16 1.06
CA GLY A 59 1.29 -6.98 2.26
C GLY A 59 2.13 -6.79 3.53
N LYS A 60 3.26 -7.47 3.64
CA LYS A 60 4.14 -7.31 4.80
C LYS A 60 4.71 -5.90 4.88
N ILE A 61 5.04 -5.29 3.73
CA ILE A 61 5.53 -3.92 3.70
C ILE A 61 4.43 -2.96 4.12
N ALA A 62 3.22 -3.14 3.59
CA ALA A 62 2.07 -2.32 3.97
C ALA A 62 1.79 -2.44 5.47
N LEU A 63 1.84 -3.66 6.00
CA LEU A 63 1.63 -3.91 7.42
C LEU A 63 2.67 -3.18 8.28
N ALA A 64 3.93 -3.22 7.87
CA ALA A 64 5.00 -2.56 8.61
C ALA A 64 4.74 -1.05 8.75
N HIS A 65 4.32 -0.40 7.67
CA HIS A 65 4.00 1.02 7.70
C HIS A 65 2.79 1.32 8.58
N LEU A 66 1.74 0.50 8.49
CA LEU A 66 0.52 0.70 9.25
C LEU A 66 0.70 0.40 10.74
N ASN A 67 1.67 -0.46 11.09
CA ASN A 67 2.01 -0.67 12.49
C ASN A 67 2.66 0.58 13.11
N GLU A 68 3.35 1.39 12.31
CA GLU A 68 3.90 2.66 12.77
C GLU A 68 2.82 3.74 12.84
N PHE A 69 2.00 3.85 11.79
CA PHE A 69 0.94 4.85 11.70
C PHE A 69 -0.30 4.21 11.10
N PRO A 70 -1.38 4.04 11.86
CA PRO A 70 -2.60 3.38 11.36
C PRO A 70 -3.24 4.07 10.15
N ASP A 71 -2.92 5.33 9.90
CA ASP A 71 -3.41 6.09 8.75
C ASP A 71 -2.30 6.48 7.79
N TYR A 72 -1.22 5.69 7.74
CA TYR A 72 -0.02 5.98 6.96
C TYR A 72 -0.34 6.34 5.50
N TYR A 73 -1.18 5.56 4.84
CA TYR A 73 -1.44 5.75 3.40
C TYR A 73 -2.32 6.97 3.12
N THR A 74 -3.18 7.34 4.04
CA THR A 74 -3.92 8.60 3.94
C THR A 74 -2.97 9.79 4.06
N ARG A 75 -2.01 9.71 4.99
CA ARG A 75 -1.00 10.76 5.17
C ARG A 75 -0.07 10.85 3.95
N LEU A 76 0.33 9.71 3.41
CA LEU A 76 1.19 9.66 2.23
C LEU A 76 0.49 10.29 1.03
N GLN A 77 -0.77 9.95 0.80
CA GLN A 77 -1.56 10.52 -0.29
C GLN A 77 -1.68 12.03 -0.16
N LYS A 78 -1.91 12.53 1.05
CA LYS A 78 -1.99 13.97 1.31
C LYS A 78 -0.67 14.65 1.01
N MET A 79 0.43 14.07 1.46
CA MET A 79 1.77 14.62 1.22
C MET A 79 2.07 14.70 -0.28
N GLU A 80 1.75 13.65 -1.02
CA GLU A 80 1.97 13.61 -2.46
C GLU A 80 1.12 14.64 -3.18
N SER A 81 -0.14 14.81 -2.79
CA SER A 81 -1.03 15.83 -3.36
C SER A 81 -0.49 17.24 -3.11
N GLU A 82 0.01 17.50 -1.91
CA GLU A 82 0.58 18.80 -1.57
C GLU A 82 1.86 19.08 -2.37
N ALA A 83 2.68 18.05 -2.54
CA ALA A 83 3.90 18.17 -3.34
C ALA A 83 3.59 18.47 -4.80
N GLU A 84 2.58 17.81 -5.38
CA GLU A 84 2.14 18.06 -6.74
C GLU A 84 1.62 19.49 -6.92
N LYS A 85 0.84 19.98 -5.96
CA LYS A 85 0.34 21.36 -5.99
C LYS A 85 1.49 22.37 -5.96
N SER A 86 2.49 22.13 -5.12
CA SER A 86 3.67 23.00 -5.03
C SER A 86 4.46 22.98 -6.34
N ALA A 87 4.57 21.82 -6.97
CA ALA A 87 5.31 21.67 -8.23
C ALA A 87 4.60 22.34 -9.41
N SER A 88 3.29 22.49 -9.36
CA SER A 88 2.51 23.06 -10.46
C SER A 88 2.39 24.57 -10.42
N ASN A 89 2.92 25.22 -9.41
CA ASN A 89 2.94 26.69 -9.31
C ASN A 89 4.14 27.29 -10.07
#